data_eeba2e60b4f2a5b5e641257c54c863b3
#
_entry.id   eeba2e60b4f2a5b5e641257c54c863b3
#
_cell.length_a   1.000
_cell.length_b   1.000
_cell.length_c   1.000
_cell.angle_alpha   90.00
_cell.angle_beta   90.00
_cell.angle_gamma   90.00
#
_symmetry.space_group_name_H-M   'P 1'
#
loop_
_entity.id
_entity.type
_entity.pdbx_description
1 polymer ?
#
loop_
_entity_poly.entity_id
_entity_poly.type
_entity_poly.pdbx_seq_one_letter_code
_entity_poly.pdbx_strand_id
1 'polypeptide(L)'
;PYSLDELDTLAAQVIQSQTTLTGVQAKLSLHIDRHDGSKGLTIVGLWGDYIFKPQTQSYKTLPENEDLTMHLAKIAKIKVVPHTLIRLKDGTLGYLTKRIDRSADGDKIPMEDMCQLTERQTEYKYKSSYEQIAKVIAKYSYVPLLDLTDFYEQVFFSWLVGNNDMHLKNFSLYAPKGKWGLTPA
;
A
#
# COMPACT_ATOMS: atom_id res chain seq x y z
N PRO A 1 19.79 -14.40 2.56
CA PRO A 1 19.19 -13.52 1.55
C PRO A 1 18.78 -14.37 0.36
N TYR A 2 17.51 -14.28 -0.02
CA TYR A 2 16.99 -14.97 -1.20
C TYR A 2 17.43 -14.23 -2.46
N SER A 3 17.86 -14.98 -3.47
CA SER A 3 18.10 -14.43 -4.80
C SER A 3 16.77 -14.03 -5.45
N LEU A 4 16.79 -13.21 -6.51
CA LEU A 4 15.58 -12.90 -7.28
C LEU A 4 14.87 -14.19 -7.78
N ASP A 5 15.61 -15.29 -7.96
CA ASP A 5 15.12 -16.60 -8.36
C ASP A 5 14.23 -17.27 -7.33
N GLU A 6 14.58 -17.09 -6.06
CA GLU A 6 13.83 -17.63 -4.95
C GLU A 6 12.58 -16.79 -4.68
N LEU A 7 12.62 -15.46 -4.96
CA LEU A 7 11.45 -14.59 -4.96
C LEU A 7 10.41 -15.02 -6.01
N ASP A 8 10.85 -15.42 -7.20
CA ASP A 8 9.97 -15.92 -8.25
C ASP A 8 9.27 -17.21 -7.83
N THR A 9 10.02 -18.15 -7.24
CA THR A 9 9.47 -19.41 -6.75
C THR A 9 8.48 -19.19 -5.62
N LEU A 10 8.79 -18.30 -4.68
CA LEU A 10 7.94 -17.98 -3.54
C LEU A 10 6.72 -17.14 -3.95
N ALA A 11 6.88 -16.19 -4.88
CA ALA A 11 5.77 -15.45 -5.46
C ALA A 11 4.80 -16.42 -6.17
N ALA A 12 5.32 -17.37 -6.95
CA ALA A 12 4.51 -18.40 -7.60
C ALA A 12 3.79 -19.29 -6.59
N GLN A 13 4.44 -19.69 -5.50
CA GLN A 13 3.82 -20.48 -4.42
C GLN A 13 2.71 -19.71 -3.70
N VAL A 14 2.93 -18.41 -3.40
CA VAL A 14 1.91 -17.55 -2.77
C VAL A 14 0.74 -17.31 -3.73
N ILE A 15 1.00 -17.08 -5.02
CA ILE A 15 -0.04 -16.96 -6.04
C ILE A 15 -0.84 -18.27 -6.12
N GLN A 16 -0.18 -19.42 -6.13
CA GLN A 16 -0.82 -20.73 -6.16
C GLN A 16 -1.65 -21.02 -4.89
N SER A 17 -1.14 -20.66 -3.71
CA SER A 17 -1.87 -20.85 -2.45
C SER A 17 -3.08 -19.93 -2.29
N GLN A 18 -3.09 -18.78 -2.96
CA GLN A 18 -4.18 -17.79 -2.89
C GLN A 18 -5.20 -17.90 -4.04
N THR A 19 -5.00 -18.78 -5.02
CA THR A 19 -5.98 -19.04 -6.10
C THR A 19 -7.32 -19.58 -5.61
N THR A 20 -7.42 -19.98 -4.34
CA THR A 20 -8.68 -20.39 -3.71
C THR A 20 -9.52 -19.24 -3.14
N LEU A 21 -8.98 -18.02 -3.05
CA LEU A 21 -9.69 -16.84 -2.57
C LEU A 21 -9.83 -15.83 -3.72
N THR A 22 -10.95 -15.92 -4.42
CA THR A 22 -11.32 -14.99 -5.51
C THR A 22 -11.26 -13.53 -5.05
N GLY A 23 -10.47 -12.71 -5.73
CA GLY A 23 -10.50 -11.25 -5.63
C GLY A 23 -9.44 -10.59 -4.75
N VAL A 24 -8.51 -11.33 -4.14
CA VAL A 24 -7.43 -10.75 -3.34
C VAL A 24 -6.10 -10.86 -4.11
N GLN A 25 -5.50 -9.71 -4.46
CA GLN A 25 -4.15 -9.69 -5.03
C GLN A 25 -3.13 -10.22 -4.01
N ALA A 26 -2.28 -11.15 -4.43
CA ALA A 26 -1.16 -11.65 -3.63
C ALA A 26 -0.24 -10.50 -3.20
N LYS A 27 0.20 -10.51 -1.95
CA LYS A 27 1.11 -9.51 -1.39
C LYS A 27 2.20 -10.22 -0.61
N LEU A 28 3.45 -9.84 -0.85
CA LEU A 28 4.60 -10.33 -0.09
C LEU A 28 5.19 -9.18 0.72
N SER A 29 5.49 -9.45 1.98
CA SER A 29 6.23 -8.51 2.83
C SER A 29 7.72 -8.76 2.67
N LEU A 30 8.49 -7.74 2.28
CA LEU A 30 9.91 -7.84 1.97
C LEU A 30 10.74 -6.93 2.87
N HIS A 31 11.96 -7.37 3.18
CA HIS A 31 13.01 -6.57 3.81
C HIS A 31 14.21 -6.45 2.86
N ILE A 32 14.85 -5.28 2.83
CA ILE A 32 16.10 -5.10 2.10
C ILE A 32 17.26 -5.47 3.02
N ASP A 33 17.89 -6.61 2.75
CA ASP A 33 19.11 -7.01 3.41
C ASP A 33 20.31 -6.27 2.79
N ARG A 34 21.15 -5.66 3.64
CA ARG A 34 22.33 -4.89 3.24
C ARG A 34 23.59 -5.55 3.78
N HIS A 35 23.83 -6.81 3.41
CA HIS A 35 25.08 -7.49 3.74
C HIS A 35 26.08 -7.38 2.57
N ASP A 36 27.32 -7.00 2.89
CA ASP A 36 28.52 -7.02 2.02
C ASP A 36 28.41 -6.31 0.65
N GLY A 37 27.73 -5.13 0.64
CA GLY A 37 27.64 -4.34 -0.60
C GLY A 37 26.66 -4.87 -1.65
N SER A 38 26.06 -6.04 -1.44
CA SER A 38 24.95 -6.55 -2.22
C SER A 38 23.61 -6.16 -1.55
N LYS A 39 22.64 -5.68 -2.35
CA LYS A 39 21.27 -5.43 -1.89
C LYS A 39 20.44 -6.62 -2.32
N GLY A 40 19.98 -7.42 -1.36
CA GLY A 40 19.04 -8.51 -1.56
C GLY A 40 17.66 -8.17 -1.00
N LEU A 41 16.59 -8.68 -1.61
CA LEU A 41 15.25 -8.66 -1.03
C LEU A 41 15.02 -9.99 -0.30
N THR A 42 14.62 -9.92 0.96
CA THR A 42 14.30 -11.10 1.76
C THR A 42 12.82 -11.08 2.11
N ILE A 43 12.13 -12.21 1.91
CA ILE A 43 10.74 -12.35 2.33
C ILE A 43 10.72 -12.52 3.84
N VAL A 44 10.02 -11.63 4.51
CA VAL A 44 9.85 -11.65 5.95
C VAL A 44 8.35 -11.54 6.24
N GLY A 45 7.78 -12.36 7.07
CA GLY A 45 6.36 -12.38 7.39
C GLY A 45 5.72 -10.99 7.53
N LEU A 46 5.28 -10.60 8.73
CA LEU A 46 4.62 -9.30 8.98
C LEU A 46 5.57 -8.11 9.13
N TRP A 47 6.89 -8.30 9.16
CA TRP A 47 7.88 -7.32 9.62
C TRP A 47 8.67 -6.63 8.49
N GLY A 48 8.30 -6.84 7.24
CA GLY A 48 9.01 -6.23 6.11
C GLY A 48 8.79 -4.72 6.00
N ASP A 49 9.77 -4.05 5.37
CA ASP A 49 9.75 -2.60 5.09
C ASP A 49 9.03 -2.28 3.78
N TYR A 50 8.80 -3.29 2.96
CA TYR A 50 8.22 -3.18 1.63
C TYR A 50 7.07 -4.18 1.44
N ILE A 51 6.15 -3.81 0.55
CA ILE A 51 5.10 -4.69 0.05
C ILE A 51 5.35 -4.90 -1.44
N PHE A 52 5.49 -6.15 -1.84
CA PHE A 52 5.57 -6.54 -3.23
C PHE A 52 4.25 -7.15 -3.70
N LYS A 53 3.75 -6.68 -4.83
CA LYS A 53 2.52 -7.14 -5.47
C LYS A 53 2.89 -7.69 -6.85
N PRO A 54 2.92 -9.01 -7.03
CA PRO A 54 3.22 -9.62 -8.33
C PRO A 54 2.06 -9.44 -9.32
N GLN A 55 2.34 -9.72 -10.59
CA GLN A 55 1.34 -9.84 -11.64
C GLN A 55 0.31 -10.91 -11.27
N THR A 56 -0.95 -10.67 -11.59
CA THR A 56 -2.03 -11.63 -11.40
C THR A 56 -2.46 -12.26 -12.74
N GLN A 57 -3.02 -13.46 -12.69
CA GLN A 57 -3.55 -14.11 -13.89
C GLN A 57 -4.83 -13.42 -14.39
N SER A 58 -5.65 -12.93 -13.46
CA SER A 58 -6.97 -12.33 -13.77
C SER A 58 -6.88 -10.94 -14.36
N TYR A 59 -5.87 -10.17 -13.99
CA TYR A 59 -5.68 -8.79 -14.44
C TYR A 59 -4.25 -8.60 -14.94
N LYS A 60 -4.11 -8.61 -16.26
CA LYS A 60 -2.82 -8.31 -16.92
C LYS A 60 -2.44 -6.85 -16.66
N THR A 61 -1.14 -6.57 -16.55
CA THR A 61 -0.58 -5.22 -16.37
C THR A 61 -1.04 -4.48 -15.11
N LEU A 62 -1.51 -5.20 -14.08
CA LEU A 62 -1.94 -4.57 -12.83
C LEU A 62 -0.80 -3.83 -12.10
N PRO A 63 0.42 -4.39 -11.98
CA PRO A 63 1.58 -3.67 -11.40
C PRO A 63 1.92 -2.39 -12.16
N GLU A 64 1.93 -2.43 -13.50
CA GLU A 64 2.23 -1.28 -14.34
C GLU A 64 1.16 -0.19 -14.21
N ASN A 65 -0.11 -0.61 -14.13
CA ASN A 65 -1.23 0.32 -13.96
C ASN A 65 -1.18 1.00 -12.58
N GLU A 66 -0.83 0.25 -11.52
CA GLU A 66 -0.65 0.81 -10.18
C GLU A 66 0.52 1.81 -10.16
N ASP A 67 1.67 1.45 -10.74
CA ASP A 67 2.84 2.34 -10.83
C ASP A 67 2.55 3.61 -11.63
N LEU A 68 1.90 3.48 -12.79
CA LEU A 68 1.47 4.62 -13.60
C LEU A 68 0.53 5.55 -12.82
N THR A 69 -0.45 4.99 -12.12
CA THR A 69 -1.41 5.77 -11.32
C THR A 69 -0.70 6.55 -10.22
N MET A 70 0.27 5.93 -9.54
CA MET A 70 1.07 6.61 -8.51
C MET A 70 1.98 7.71 -9.10
N HIS A 71 2.52 7.54 -10.30
CA HIS A 71 3.25 8.59 -11.01
C HIS A 71 2.34 9.76 -11.39
N LEU A 72 1.13 9.48 -11.88
CA LEU A 72 0.14 10.53 -12.17
C LEU A 72 -0.28 11.28 -10.90
N ALA A 73 -0.47 10.59 -9.79
CA ALA A 73 -0.74 11.20 -8.48
C ALA A 73 0.40 12.16 -8.06
N LYS A 74 1.66 11.73 -8.25
CA LYS A 74 2.82 12.57 -7.98
C LYS A 74 2.87 13.82 -8.88
N ILE A 75 2.52 13.70 -10.16
CA ILE A 75 2.41 14.84 -11.09
C ILE A 75 1.31 15.80 -10.63
N ALA A 76 0.18 15.27 -10.14
CA ALA A 76 -0.90 16.04 -9.53
C ALA A 76 -0.54 16.60 -8.15
N LYS A 77 0.70 16.39 -7.66
CA LYS A 77 1.24 16.86 -6.36
C LYS A 77 0.57 16.21 -5.15
N ILE A 78 -0.11 15.11 -5.34
CA ILE A 78 -0.58 14.27 -4.24
C ILE A 78 0.64 13.58 -3.61
N LYS A 79 0.68 13.54 -2.29
CA LYS A 79 1.72 12.82 -1.55
C LYS A 79 1.56 11.33 -1.78
N VAL A 80 2.60 10.67 -2.30
CA VAL A 80 2.61 9.23 -2.57
C VAL A 80 3.74 8.55 -1.83
N VAL A 81 3.55 7.27 -1.49
CA VAL A 81 4.62 6.45 -0.91
C VAL A 81 5.70 6.16 -1.96
N PRO A 82 6.98 5.95 -1.56
CA PRO A 82 8.01 5.48 -2.50
C PRO A 82 7.62 4.14 -3.11
N HIS A 83 7.65 4.07 -4.43
CA HIS A 83 7.26 2.89 -5.19
C HIS A 83 8.14 2.71 -6.43
N THR A 84 8.12 1.51 -7.01
CA THR A 84 8.82 1.18 -8.26
C THR A 84 8.29 -0.14 -8.84
N LEU A 85 8.59 -0.38 -10.12
CA LEU A 85 8.42 -1.70 -10.73
C LEU A 85 9.71 -2.52 -10.58
N ILE A 86 9.55 -3.80 -10.32
CA ILE A 86 10.63 -4.79 -10.35
C ILE A 86 10.33 -5.77 -11.46
N ARG A 87 11.34 -6.03 -12.32
CA ARG A 87 11.27 -7.07 -13.37
C ARG A 87 11.75 -8.38 -12.78
N LEU A 88 10.92 -9.40 -12.85
CA LEU A 88 11.23 -10.76 -12.48
C LEU A 88 12.00 -11.48 -13.61
N LYS A 89 12.54 -12.67 -13.35
CA LYS A 89 13.35 -13.42 -14.33
C LYS A 89 12.57 -13.87 -15.56
N ASP A 90 11.30 -14.20 -15.39
CA ASP A 90 10.39 -14.56 -16.48
C ASP A 90 10.00 -13.36 -17.35
N GLY A 91 10.49 -12.15 -17.01
CA GLY A 91 10.22 -10.90 -17.70
C GLY A 91 8.95 -10.19 -17.19
N THR A 92 8.15 -10.80 -16.32
CA THR A 92 6.97 -10.15 -15.73
C THR A 92 7.37 -9.01 -14.80
N LEU A 93 6.44 -8.10 -14.56
CA LEU A 93 6.63 -6.97 -13.64
C LEU A 93 5.85 -7.19 -12.36
N GLY A 94 6.42 -6.76 -11.25
CA GLY A 94 5.75 -6.65 -9.97
C GLY A 94 5.89 -5.24 -9.42
N TYR A 95 4.88 -4.76 -8.70
CA TYR A 95 4.88 -3.46 -8.05
C TYR A 95 5.46 -3.59 -6.64
N LEU A 96 6.43 -2.76 -6.31
CA LEU A 96 7.04 -2.67 -4.99
C LEU A 96 6.76 -1.31 -4.37
N THR A 97 6.22 -1.30 -3.16
CA THR A 97 5.99 -0.07 -2.41
C THR A 97 6.59 -0.14 -1.01
N LYS A 98 7.12 1.00 -0.53
CA LYS A 98 7.63 1.11 0.83
C LYS A 98 6.48 1.22 1.82
N ARG A 99 6.57 0.51 2.93
CA ARG A 99 5.62 0.65 4.04
C ARG A 99 5.90 1.93 4.81
N ILE A 100 4.85 2.73 5.01
CA ILE A 100 4.95 3.98 5.76
C ILE A 100 4.80 3.77 7.27
N ASP A 101 4.28 2.62 7.68
CA ASP A 101 4.14 2.22 9.08
C ASP A 101 5.44 1.60 9.65
N ARG A 102 6.58 1.88 8.97
CA ARG A 102 7.93 1.53 9.42
C ARG A 102 8.84 2.76 9.40
N SER A 103 9.60 2.96 10.47
CA SER A 103 10.66 3.98 10.53
C SER A 103 11.85 3.58 9.64
N ALA A 104 12.84 4.47 9.54
CA ALA A 104 14.10 4.15 8.86
C ALA A 104 14.87 3.02 9.55
N ASP A 105 14.68 2.87 10.86
CA ASP A 105 15.34 1.87 11.72
C ASP A 105 14.53 0.56 11.81
N GLY A 106 13.39 0.48 11.11
CA GLY A 106 12.50 -0.69 11.06
C GLY A 106 11.43 -0.73 12.16
N ASP A 107 11.38 0.25 13.05
CA ASP A 107 10.40 0.31 14.12
C ASP A 107 8.98 0.54 13.56
N LYS A 108 8.00 -0.04 14.23
CA LYS A 108 6.60 0.13 13.87
C LYS A 108 6.09 1.53 14.24
N ILE A 109 5.59 2.26 13.26
CA ILE A 109 4.87 3.52 13.46
C ILE A 109 3.38 3.20 13.69
N PRO A 110 2.74 3.75 14.74
CA PRO A 110 1.32 3.60 14.95
C PRO A 110 0.54 4.05 13.70
N MET A 111 -0.33 3.19 13.20
CA MET A 111 -1.17 3.44 12.04
C MET A 111 -2.46 2.64 12.16
N GLU A 112 -3.60 3.28 11.88
CA GLU A 112 -4.92 2.67 11.88
C GLU A 112 -5.69 3.07 10.61
N ASP A 113 -6.31 2.07 9.97
CA ASP A 113 -7.19 2.34 8.83
C ASP A 113 -8.58 2.83 9.29
N MET A 114 -9.37 3.35 8.35
CA MET A 114 -10.69 3.92 8.67
C MET A 114 -11.71 2.85 9.11
N CYS A 115 -11.50 1.56 8.83
CA CYS A 115 -12.30 0.51 9.46
C CYS A 115 -12.05 0.45 10.97
N GLN A 116 -10.77 0.47 11.38
CA GLN A 116 -10.37 0.47 12.78
C GLN A 116 -10.86 1.72 13.50
N LEU A 117 -10.63 2.91 12.93
CA LEU A 117 -11.03 4.19 13.51
C LEU A 117 -12.56 4.39 13.61
N THR A 118 -13.33 3.65 12.81
CA THR A 118 -14.81 3.63 12.86
C THR A 118 -15.37 2.38 13.53
N GLU A 119 -14.52 1.56 14.17
CA GLU A 119 -14.89 0.33 14.87
C GLU A 119 -15.68 -0.65 13.98
N ARG A 120 -15.31 -0.74 12.70
CA ARG A 120 -15.94 -1.62 11.71
C ARG A 120 -15.06 -2.80 11.37
N GLN A 121 -15.66 -3.96 11.22
CA GLN A 121 -14.99 -5.15 10.72
C GLN A 121 -14.69 -5.02 9.22
N THR A 122 -13.68 -5.75 8.75
CA THR A 122 -13.19 -5.69 7.36
C THR A 122 -14.28 -6.00 6.32
N GLU A 123 -15.25 -6.84 6.65
CA GLU A 123 -16.39 -7.18 5.78
C GLU A 123 -17.30 -5.98 5.48
N TYR A 124 -17.29 -4.96 6.34
CA TYR A 124 -18.06 -3.73 6.15
C TYR A 124 -17.26 -2.58 5.53
N LYS A 125 -16.07 -2.86 4.96
CA LYS A 125 -15.18 -1.82 4.41
C LYS A 125 -15.82 -0.93 3.34
N TYR A 126 -16.81 -1.43 2.60
CA TYR A 126 -17.58 -0.68 1.61
C TYR A 126 -18.82 0.04 2.16
N LYS A 127 -19.20 -0.20 3.42
CA LYS A 127 -20.39 0.39 4.03
C LYS A 127 -20.05 1.69 4.75
N SER A 128 -19.61 2.71 3.99
CA SER A 128 -19.28 4.04 4.53
C SER A 128 -19.42 5.09 3.44
N SER A 129 -19.25 6.35 3.83
CA SER A 129 -19.16 7.48 2.91
C SER A 129 -17.88 8.27 3.14
N TYR A 130 -17.49 9.07 2.18
CA TYR A 130 -16.33 9.97 2.30
C TYR A 130 -16.54 11.03 3.38
N GLU A 131 -17.78 11.45 3.63
CA GLU A 131 -18.12 12.38 4.72
C GLU A 131 -17.84 11.75 6.10
N GLN A 132 -18.05 10.45 6.25
CA GLN A 132 -17.72 9.76 7.50
C GLN A 132 -16.20 9.71 7.70
N ILE A 133 -15.45 9.43 6.66
CA ILE A 133 -13.98 9.46 6.70
C ILE A 133 -13.50 10.88 7.06
N ALA A 134 -14.05 11.91 6.41
CA ALA A 134 -13.72 13.30 6.71
C ALA A 134 -13.99 13.68 8.19
N LYS A 135 -15.09 13.21 8.78
CA LYS A 135 -15.38 13.41 10.22
C LYS A 135 -14.34 12.73 11.12
N VAL A 136 -13.86 11.55 10.75
CA VAL A 136 -12.79 10.85 11.48
C VAL A 136 -11.47 11.63 11.39
N ILE A 137 -11.10 12.10 10.20
CA ILE A 137 -9.91 12.94 10.00
C ILE A 137 -10.02 14.22 10.84
N ALA A 138 -11.15 14.91 10.77
CA ALA A 138 -11.40 16.13 11.55
C ALA A 138 -11.28 15.91 13.06
N LYS A 139 -11.66 14.73 13.55
CA LYS A 139 -11.64 14.37 14.97
C LYS A 139 -10.24 14.03 15.49
N TYR A 140 -9.45 13.30 14.71
CA TYR A 140 -8.22 12.68 15.21
C TYR A 140 -6.93 13.28 14.63
N SER A 141 -6.99 14.00 13.50
CA SER A 141 -5.81 14.63 12.92
C SER A 141 -5.32 15.78 13.78
N TYR A 142 -3.99 15.91 13.85
CA TYR A 142 -3.31 17.06 14.45
C TYR A 142 -3.42 18.34 13.59
N VAL A 143 -3.57 18.19 12.28
CA VAL A 143 -3.70 19.28 11.30
C VAL A 143 -4.94 19.08 10.40
N PRO A 144 -6.16 19.07 10.99
CA PRO A 144 -7.34 18.54 10.33
C PRO A 144 -7.70 19.23 9.01
N LEU A 145 -7.52 20.55 8.90
CA LEU A 145 -7.85 21.27 7.67
C LEU A 145 -6.94 20.89 6.50
N LEU A 146 -5.65 20.69 6.76
CA LEU A 146 -4.70 20.24 5.74
C LEU A 146 -4.99 18.81 5.33
N ASP A 147 -5.16 17.91 6.29
CA ASP A 147 -5.45 16.50 6.02
C ASP A 147 -6.81 16.30 5.31
N LEU A 148 -7.80 17.13 5.59
CA LEU A 148 -9.06 17.13 4.84
C LEU A 148 -8.86 17.56 3.39
N THR A 149 -8.02 18.57 3.13
CA THR A 149 -7.69 18.97 1.77
C THR A 149 -6.97 17.85 1.03
N ASP A 150 -5.91 17.28 1.63
CA ASP A 150 -5.17 16.13 1.07
C ASP A 150 -6.12 14.93 0.81
N PHE A 151 -7.07 14.67 1.72
CA PHE A 151 -8.07 13.61 1.56
C PHE A 151 -8.99 13.83 0.36
N TYR A 152 -9.54 15.03 0.21
CA TYR A 152 -10.41 15.34 -0.93
C TYR A 152 -9.65 15.31 -2.26
N GLU A 153 -8.40 15.72 -2.28
CA GLU A 153 -7.54 15.57 -3.46
C GLU A 153 -7.34 14.10 -3.83
N GLN A 154 -7.09 13.22 -2.86
CA GLN A 154 -6.99 11.77 -3.08
C GLN A 154 -8.30 11.18 -3.62
N VAL A 155 -9.44 11.55 -3.04
CA VAL A 155 -10.76 11.07 -3.49
C VAL A 155 -11.06 11.55 -4.92
N PHE A 156 -10.86 12.83 -5.19
CA PHE A 156 -11.08 13.41 -6.52
C PHE A 156 -10.17 12.79 -7.58
N PHE A 157 -8.89 12.62 -7.26
CA PHE A 157 -7.93 11.96 -8.15
C PHE A 157 -8.34 10.51 -8.43
N SER A 158 -8.74 9.76 -7.40
CA SER A 158 -9.19 8.38 -7.55
C SER A 158 -10.41 8.28 -8.48
N TRP A 159 -11.36 9.19 -8.35
CA TRP A 159 -12.49 9.29 -9.28
C TRP A 159 -12.02 9.60 -10.70
N LEU A 160 -11.10 10.56 -10.87
CA LEU A 160 -10.60 10.98 -12.18
C LEU A 160 -9.89 9.86 -12.94
N VAL A 161 -9.11 9.02 -12.23
CA VAL A 161 -8.40 7.87 -12.84
C VAL A 161 -9.24 6.58 -12.90
N GLY A 162 -10.52 6.64 -12.50
CA GLY A 162 -11.43 5.49 -12.55
C GLY A 162 -11.19 4.43 -11.48
N ASN A 163 -10.54 4.77 -10.36
CA ASN A 163 -10.35 3.84 -9.25
C ASN A 163 -11.66 3.71 -8.44
N ASN A 164 -12.40 2.63 -8.69
CA ASN A 164 -13.67 2.35 -8.02
C ASN A 164 -13.53 1.49 -6.74
N ASP A 165 -12.31 1.10 -6.35
CA ASP A 165 -12.06 0.27 -5.16
C ASP A 165 -11.66 1.11 -3.92
N MET A 166 -12.07 2.37 -3.87
CA MET A 166 -11.78 3.25 -2.73
C MET A 166 -12.76 2.98 -1.58
N HIS A 167 -12.28 2.26 -0.59
CA HIS A 167 -13.05 1.87 0.61
C HIS A 167 -12.30 2.27 1.89
N LEU A 168 -12.91 2.05 3.07
CA LEU A 168 -12.38 2.44 4.38
C LEU A 168 -10.93 2.01 4.65
N LYS A 169 -10.48 0.86 4.12
CA LYS A 169 -9.11 0.36 4.33
C LYS A 169 -8.07 0.99 3.41
N ASN A 170 -8.47 1.83 2.46
CA ASN A 170 -7.53 2.56 1.61
C ASN A 170 -7.07 3.88 2.25
N PHE A 171 -7.75 4.32 3.30
CA PHE A 171 -7.40 5.53 4.05
C PHE A 171 -6.99 5.16 5.47
N SER A 172 -5.92 5.79 5.95
CA SER A 172 -5.41 5.55 7.29
C SER A 172 -4.92 6.85 7.92
N LEU A 173 -4.90 6.88 9.24
CA LEU A 173 -4.13 7.86 10.01
C LEU A 173 -2.89 7.17 10.58
N TYR A 174 -1.77 7.89 10.66
CA TYR A 174 -0.53 7.40 11.24
C TYR A 174 0.15 8.47 12.10
N ALA A 175 1.02 8.05 13.01
CA ALA A 175 1.63 8.96 13.98
C ALA A 175 3.17 8.81 14.05
N PRO A 176 3.93 9.21 13.01
CA PRO A 176 5.39 9.01 12.97
C PRO A 176 6.16 9.78 14.05
N LYS A 177 5.56 10.77 14.67
CA LYS A 177 6.13 11.57 15.78
C LYS A 177 5.10 11.76 16.90
N GLY A 178 4.24 10.78 17.13
CA GLY A 178 3.17 10.85 18.12
C GLY A 178 2.00 11.77 17.74
N LYS A 179 2.01 12.38 16.55
CA LYS A 179 0.94 13.24 16.03
C LYS A 179 0.25 12.55 14.88
N TRP A 180 -1.03 12.30 15.03
CA TRP A 180 -1.85 11.64 14.02
C TRP A 180 -2.07 12.55 12.82
N GLY A 181 -1.92 12.00 11.62
CA GLY A 181 -2.18 12.69 10.35
C GLY A 181 -2.53 11.70 9.25
N LEU A 182 -3.11 12.19 8.17
CA LEU A 182 -3.49 11.38 7.02
C LEU A 182 -2.24 10.77 6.36
N THR A 183 -2.34 9.49 5.98
CA THR A 183 -1.29 8.82 5.21
C THR A 183 -1.22 9.35 3.79
N PRO A 184 -0.03 9.33 3.14
CA PRO A 184 0.07 9.42 1.69
C PRO A 184 -0.78 8.37 0.97
N ALA A 185 -1.04 8.61 -0.32
CA ALA A 185 -1.68 7.64 -1.21
C ALA A 185 -0.74 6.46 -1.51
#